data_c8333854753cd4b9254d47443038154b
#
_entry.id   c8333854753cd4b9254d47443038154b
#
_cell.length_a   1.000
_cell.length_b   1.000
_cell.length_c   1.000
_cell.angle_alpha   90.00
_cell.angle_beta   90.00
_cell.angle_gamma   90.00
#
_symmetry.space_group_name_H-M   'P 1'
#
loop_
_entity.id
_entity.type
_entity.pdbx_description
1 polymer ?
#
loop_
_entity_poly.entity_id
_entity_poly.type
_entity_poly.pdbx_seq_one_letter_code
_entity_poly.pdbx_strand_id
1 'polypeptide(L)' 'MLEFIIEAIKLLVDKPDEVNIDIIETEERLIYELTVGEGDYGKVIGKGGRTISALRTLVFAINAKEGGKRARLDIVD' A
#
# COMPACT_ATOMS: atom_id res chain seq x y z
N MET A 1 -11.34 0.01 3.12
CA MET A 1 -9.91 -0.33 3.31
C MET A 1 -8.96 0.55 2.52
N LEU A 2 -9.19 0.68 1.24
CA LEU A 2 -8.27 1.40 0.35
C LEU A 2 -8.05 2.85 0.76
N GLU A 3 -9.12 3.57 1.09
CA GLU A 3 -9.02 4.97 1.51
C GLU A 3 -8.17 5.12 2.77
N PHE A 4 -8.32 4.18 3.71
CA PHE A 4 -7.52 4.21 4.93
C PHE A 4 -6.04 4.06 4.64
N ILE A 5 -5.68 3.13 3.77
CA ILE A 5 -4.28 2.89 3.40
C ILE A 5 -3.71 4.10 2.65
N ILE A 6 -4.47 4.67 1.72
CA ILE A 6 -4.03 5.86 0.97
C ILE A 6 -3.78 7.03 1.92
N GLU A 7 -4.70 7.28 2.84
CA GLU A 7 -4.55 8.39 3.79
C GLU A 7 -3.35 8.19 4.72
N ALA A 8 -3.12 6.95 5.15
CA ALA A 8 -1.95 6.64 5.97
C ALA A 8 -0.65 6.92 5.21
N ILE A 9 -0.58 6.52 3.95
CA ILE A 9 0.60 6.74 3.12
C ILE A 9 0.83 8.23 2.88
N LYS A 10 -0.23 9.00 2.64
CA LYS A 10 -0.13 10.44 2.44
C LYS A 10 0.49 11.17 3.64
N LEU A 11 0.34 10.62 4.83
CA LEU A 11 0.96 11.20 6.03
C LEU A 11 2.45 10.95 6.11
N LEU A 12 2.97 10.00 5.34
CA LEU A 12 4.38 9.61 5.38
C LEU A 12 5.23 10.31 4.33
N VAL A 13 4.61 10.81 3.27
CA VAL A 13 5.33 11.30 2.08
C VAL A 13 5.32 12.81 1.99
N ASP A 14 6.24 13.37 1.18
CA ASP A 14 6.31 14.81 0.93
C ASP A 14 5.37 15.25 -0.18
N LYS A 15 4.98 14.34 -1.05
CA LYS A 15 4.13 14.62 -2.21
C LYS A 15 2.84 13.81 -2.16
N PRO A 16 1.94 14.15 -1.22
CA PRO A 16 0.71 13.36 -1.04
C PRO A 16 -0.19 13.36 -2.27
N ASP A 17 -0.13 14.39 -3.10
CA ASP A 17 -0.93 14.46 -4.32
C ASP A 17 -0.50 13.45 -5.38
N GLU A 18 0.68 12.87 -5.23
CA GLU A 18 1.21 11.90 -6.19
C GLU A 18 1.07 10.46 -5.70
N VAL A 19 0.41 10.25 -4.57
CA VAL A 19 0.11 8.90 -4.09
C VAL A 19 -1.05 8.34 -4.89
N ASN A 20 -0.85 7.18 -5.47
CA ASN A 20 -1.88 6.49 -6.25
C ASN A 20 -1.82 4.99 -6.01
N ILE A 21 -2.96 4.33 -5.96
CA ILE A 21 -3.04 2.89 -5.87
C ILE A 21 -3.92 2.36 -7.00
N ASP A 22 -3.34 1.48 -7.81
CA ASP A 22 -4.06 0.75 -8.83
C ASP A 22 -4.38 -0.64 -8.33
N ILE A 23 -5.58 -1.11 -8.60
CA ILE A 23 -6.02 -2.43 -8.16
C ILE A 23 -5.99 -3.38 -9.35
N ILE A 24 -5.23 -4.46 -9.20
CA ILE A 24 -5.17 -5.53 -10.19
C ILE A 24 -5.81 -6.76 -9.57
N GLU A 25 -6.86 -7.25 -10.18
CA GLU A 25 -7.57 -8.43 -9.67
C GLU A 25 -7.26 -9.64 -10.54
N THR A 26 -6.82 -10.72 -9.90
CA THR A 26 -6.67 -12.04 -10.54
C THR A 26 -7.70 -12.98 -9.94
N GLU A 27 -7.73 -14.23 -10.39
CA GLU A 27 -8.65 -15.21 -9.83
C GLU A 27 -8.41 -15.46 -8.35
N GLU A 28 -7.16 -15.36 -7.91
CA GLU A 28 -6.77 -15.72 -6.55
C GLU A 28 -6.41 -14.53 -5.67
N ARG A 29 -6.08 -13.39 -6.25
CA ARG A 29 -5.52 -12.25 -5.50
C ARG A 29 -6.07 -10.90 -5.92
N LEU A 30 -5.99 -9.97 -4.98
CA LEU A 30 -6.11 -8.54 -5.24
C LEU A 30 -4.73 -7.94 -5.02
N ILE A 31 -4.20 -7.27 -6.03
CA ILE A 31 -2.89 -6.64 -5.93
C ILE A 31 -3.09 -5.13 -5.93
N TYR A 32 -2.70 -4.49 -4.84
CA TYR A 32 -2.72 -3.04 -4.74
C TYR A 32 -1.33 -2.54 -5.12
N GLU A 33 -1.22 -1.90 -6.30
CA GLU A 33 0.02 -1.34 -6.78
C GLU A 33 0.11 0.12 -6.39
N LEU A 34 1.00 0.41 -5.46
CA LEU A 34 1.21 1.76 -4.95
C LEU A 34 2.27 2.49 -5.77
N THR A 35 1.95 3.70 -6.19
CA THR A 35 2.89 4.61 -6.84
C THR A 35 2.96 5.87 -6.00
N VAL A 36 4.15 6.43 -5.84
CA VAL A 36 4.37 7.64 -5.07
C VAL A 36 5.21 8.63 -5.88
N GLY A 37 5.30 9.86 -5.40
CA GLY A 37 6.07 10.89 -6.06
C GLY A 37 7.57 10.62 -6.00
N GLU A 38 8.31 11.25 -6.88
CA GLU A 38 9.76 11.15 -6.93
C GLU A 38 10.36 11.54 -5.59
N GLY A 39 11.24 10.70 -5.08
CA GLY A 39 11.89 10.92 -3.80
C GLY A 39 11.13 10.37 -2.60
N ASP A 40 9.91 9.91 -2.76
CA ASP A 40 9.10 9.43 -1.64
C ASP A 40 9.14 7.91 -1.45
N TYR A 41 9.72 7.19 -2.40
CA TYR A 41 9.79 5.73 -2.32
C TYR A 41 10.39 5.25 -0.98
N GLY A 42 11.54 5.81 -0.61
CA GLY A 42 12.22 5.42 0.62
C GLY A 42 11.43 5.72 1.88
N LYS A 43 10.58 6.74 1.86
CA LYS A 43 9.72 7.08 2.99
C LYS A 43 8.64 6.04 3.24
N VAL A 44 8.16 5.43 2.17
CA VAL A 44 7.14 4.38 2.26
C VAL A 44 7.78 3.05 2.65
N ILE A 45 8.97 2.78 2.14
CA ILE A 45 9.72 1.57 2.53
C ILE A 45 10.09 1.64 4.00
N GLY A 46 10.62 2.78 4.42
CA GLY A 46 11.07 2.98 5.80
C GLY A 46 12.40 2.32 6.08
N LYS A 47 12.94 2.59 7.24
CA LYS A 47 14.24 2.06 7.65
C LYS A 47 14.17 0.54 7.77
N GLY A 48 15.02 -0.16 7.01
CA GLY A 48 15.04 -1.61 7.01
C GLY A 48 13.76 -2.25 6.50
N GLY A 49 12.95 -1.50 5.76
CA GLY A 49 11.69 -2.03 5.22
C GLY A 49 10.56 -2.10 6.23
N ARG A 50 10.70 -1.46 7.38
CA ARG A 50 9.71 -1.59 8.47
C ARG A 50 8.36 -0.97 8.15
N THR A 51 8.35 0.16 7.46
CA THR A 51 7.10 0.85 7.13
C THR A 51 6.28 0.05 6.13
N ILE A 52 6.91 -0.38 5.04
CA ILE A 52 6.18 -1.17 4.04
C ILE A 52 5.70 -2.51 4.62
N SER A 53 6.50 -3.11 5.51
CA SER A 53 6.11 -4.33 6.17
C SER A 53 4.88 -4.14 7.04
N ALA A 54 4.82 -3.02 7.78
CA ALA A 54 3.66 -2.68 8.61
C ALA A 54 2.43 -2.43 7.75
N LEU A 55 2.58 -1.73 6.63
CA LEU A 55 1.47 -1.48 5.71
C LEU A 55 0.93 -2.79 5.13
N ARG A 56 1.81 -3.71 4.78
CA ARG A 56 1.42 -5.03 4.28
C ARG A 56 0.66 -5.83 5.33
N THR A 57 1.09 -5.74 6.58
CA THR A 57 0.41 -6.40 7.68
C THR A 57 -1.01 -5.85 7.85
N LEU A 58 -1.17 -4.52 7.77
CA LEU A 58 -2.49 -3.90 7.85
C LEU A 58 -3.40 -4.34 6.71
N VAL A 59 -2.89 -4.34 5.48
CA VAL A 59 -3.66 -4.79 4.32
C VAL A 59 -4.11 -6.23 4.51
N PHE A 60 -3.21 -7.08 4.93
CA PHE A 60 -3.52 -8.48 5.18
C PHE A 60 -4.61 -8.65 6.26
N ALA A 61 -4.46 -7.94 7.38
CA ALA A 61 -5.38 -8.06 8.50
C ALA A 61 -6.78 -7.56 8.16
N ILE A 62 -6.87 -6.41 7.48
CA ILE A 62 -8.15 -5.83 7.09
C ILE A 62 -8.83 -6.73 6.06
N ASN A 63 -8.07 -7.22 5.10
CA ASN A 63 -8.60 -8.11 4.08
C ASN A 63 -9.13 -9.41 4.67
N ALA A 64 -8.42 -9.96 5.65
CA ALA A 64 -8.85 -11.18 6.32
C ALA A 64 -10.18 -10.98 7.05
N LYS A 65 -10.37 -9.81 7.64
CA LYS A 65 -11.62 -9.48 8.34
C LYS A 65 -12.79 -9.30 7.38
N GLU A 66 -12.54 -8.65 6.23
CA GLU A 66 -13.57 -8.38 5.25
C GLU A 66 -13.96 -9.62 4.44
N GLY A 67 -13.08 -10.60 4.40
CA GLY A 67 -13.23 -11.78 3.55
C GLY A 67 -12.86 -11.47 2.11
N GLY A 68 -12.92 -12.46 1.26
CA GLY A 68 -12.61 -12.31 -0.15
C GLY A 68 -11.23 -12.81 -0.51
N LYS A 69 -10.72 -12.33 -1.63
CA LYS A 69 -9.44 -12.77 -2.17
C LYS A 69 -8.27 -12.27 -1.33
N ARG A 70 -7.18 -13.02 -1.39
CA ARG A 70 -5.94 -12.63 -0.72
C ARG A 70 -5.42 -11.32 -1.31
N ALA A 71 -5.15 -10.35 -0.46
CA ALA A 71 -4.67 -9.04 -0.89
C ALA A 71 -3.16 -8.93 -0.72
N ARG A 72 -2.52 -8.22 -1.65
CA ARG A 72 -1.09 -7.93 -1.61
C ARG A 72 -0.87 -6.46 -1.91
N LEU A 73 0.06 -5.83 -1.20
CA LEU A 73 0.47 -4.47 -1.46
C LEU A 73 1.87 -4.46 -2.07
N ASP A 74 1.98 -3.97 -3.30
CA ASP A 74 3.25 -3.80 -3.98
C ASP A 74 3.52 -2.32 -4.17
N ILE A 75 4.78 -1.94 -4.13
CA ILE A 75 5.17 -0.57 -4.41
C ILE A 75 5.98 -0.54 -5.70
N VAL A 76 5.62 0.39 -6.59
CA VAL A 76 6.29 0.58 -7.87
C VAL A 76 7.30 1.72 -7.70
N ASP A 77 8.51 1.45 -8.10
CA ASP A 77 9.58 2.44 -8.03
C ASP A 77 9.65 3.25 -9.32
#